data_b1a3f1f762d881eaea310564d69f09a7
#
_entry.id   b1a3f1f762d881eaea310564d69f09a7
#
_cell.length_a   1.000
_cell.length_b   1.000
_cell.length_c   1.000
_cell.angle_alpha   90.00
_cell.angle_beta   90.00
_cell.angle_gamma   90.00
#
_symmetry.space_group_name_H-M   'P 1'
#
loop_
_entity.id
_entity.type
_entity.pdbx_description
1 polymer ?
#
loop_
_entity_poly.entity_id
_entity_poly.type
_entity_poly.pdbx_seq_one_letter_code
_entity_poly.pdbx_strand_id
1 'polypeptide(L)'
;MTKIFPNAAEPLSAPFNRQQIAALGRRCEVEVLAPIPWFPGARLFSRWSAAGRLGDVPRQDRIDGLDVQHPRTPYLPRFGHALSAALYGAALYPAIRQRRGRFDVLLGTWAYPDGVAAVALGRALGVPTVVKLHGSDMDVLSKRPALRQQLAWALPKAARVVAVSRALADQAAELGVSRERIDIVTNGVDGELFRPRDRAAARAELGRAGDTRKWILFVGRVEGDKGALELAPAFMKVAAANPDAALVLVGNGKARAAVEEMLRPLGDRVVFAGARPFAEIPVWMGACDLLTLPSHHEGTPNVLLEALAAGRRVVATRVGGIPDVIHRPELGVLVPARDADALATALGEVLATPYDGAAVAALGARGGWDESAARLEAVLLRACGAPASAAAPVAVATEGVKGKAAVGAN
;
A
#
# COMPACT_ATOMS: atom_id res chain seq x y z
N MET A 1 -9.73 -11.95 8.08
CA MET A 1 -9.46 -12.87 6.95
C MET A 1 -8.60 -12.16 5.92
N THR A 2 -7.44 -12.70 5.59
CA THR A 2 -6.53 -12.08 4.63
C THR A 2 -5.58 -13.09 4.00
N LYS A 3 -5.39 -13.05 2.68
CA LYS A 3 -4.34 -13.82 1.99
C LYS A 3 -2.97 -13.12 2.03
N ILE A 4 -2.95 -11.86 2.42
CA ILE A 4 -1.76 -11.02 2.47
C ILE A 4 -1.40 -10.71 3.93
N PHE A 5 -0.76 -11.66 4.58
CA PHE A 5 -0.23 -11.51 5.93
C PHE A 5 1.15 -12.15 6.01
N PRO A 6 2.07 -11.63 6.82
CA PRO A 6 3.37 -12.25 7.00
C PRO A 6 3.26 -13.70 7.48
N ASN A 7 4.24 -14.49 7.13
CA ASN A 7 4.39 -15.87 7.58
C ASN A 7 5.87 -16.27 7.56
N ALA A 8 6.20 -17.44 8.05
CA ALA A 8 7.58 -17.92 8.15
C ALA A 8 8.32 -17.95 6.79
N ALA A 9 7.62 -18.16 5.67
CA ALA A 9 8.23 -18.18 4.34
C ALA A 9 8.33 -16.79 3.69
N GLU A 10 7.40 -15.89 4.05
CA GLU A 10 7.32 -14.52 3.50
C GLU A 10 7.16 -13.50 4.64
N PRO A 11 8.19 -13.30 5.50
CA PRO A 11 8.09 -12.47 6.71
C PRO A 11 7.91 -10.97 6.42
N LEU A 12 8.25 -10.51 5.22
CA LEU A 12 8.13 -9.11 4.79
C LEU A 12 6.85 -8.87 3.96
N SER A 13 5.95 -9.85 3.89
CA SER A 13 4.70 -9.71 3.13
C SER A 13 3.76 -8.69 3.77
N ALA A 14 3.21 -7.77 2.97
CA ALA A 14 2.18 -6.80 3.33
C ALA A 14 2.39 -6.11 4.70
N PRO A 15 3.51 -5.41 4.92
CA PRO A 15 3.83 -4.79 6.22
C PRO A 15 2.74 -3.84 6.70
N PHE A 16 2.06 -3.14 5.79
CA PHE A 16 0.95 -2.23 6.10
C PHE A 16 -0.24 -2.96 6.74
N ASN A 17 -0.57 -4.16 6.26
CA ASN A 17 -1.66 -4.96 6.79
C ASN A 17 -1.30 -5.51 8.18
N ARG A 18 -0.05 -6.00 8.32
CA ARG A 18 0.50 -6.44 9.60
C ARG A 18 0.44 -5.33 10.65
N GLN A 19 0.97 -4.14 10.34
CA GLN A 19 1.05 -3.02 11.27
C GLN A 19 -0.33 -2.53 11.70
N GLN A 20 -1.28 -2.39 10.77
CA GLN A 20 -2.63 -1.96 11.11
C GLN A 20 -3.37 -3.00 11.96
N ILE A 21 -3.29 -4.28 11.61
CA ILE A 21 -3.97 -5.34 12.37
C ILE A 21 -3.34 -5.54 13.75
N ALA A 22 -2.00 -5.41 13.87
CA ALA A 22 -1.34 -5.40 15.17
C ALA A 22 -1.79 -4.21 16.05
N ALA A 23 -1.90 -3.03 15.46
CA ALA A 23 -2.44 -1.87 16.16
C ALA A 23 -3.92 -2.06 16.56
N LEU A 24 -4.73 -2.66 15.70
CA LEU A 24 -6.11 -3.02 16.01
C LEU A 24 -6.19 -4.05 17.17
N GLY A 25 -5.29 -5.04 17.18
CA GLY A 25 -5.22 -6.06 18.25
C GLY A 25 -4.88 -5.51 19.64
N ARG A 26 -4.34 -4.27 19.73
CA ARG A 26 -4.19 -3.57 21.03
C ARG A 26 -5.49 -2.92 21.52
N ARG A 27 -6.51 -2.82 20.66
CA ARG A 27 -7.77 -2.09 20.91
C ARG A 27 -8.94 -3.04 21.09
N CYS A 28 -8.95 -4.16 20.40
CA CYS A 28 -9.99 -5.18 20.47
C CYS A 28 -9.39 -6.58 20.26
N GLU A 29 -10.13 -7.61 20.59
CA GLU A 29 -9.71 -8.98 20.35
C GLU A 29 -9.73 -9.28 18.84
N VAL A 30 -8.61 -9.78 18.30
CA VAL A 30 -8.42 -10.05 16.88
C VAL A 30 -7.83 -11.44 16.68
N GLU A 31 -8.55 -12.30 15.97
CA GLU A 31 -7.99 -13.54 15.40
C GLU A 31 -7.73 -13.36 13.90
N VAL A 32 -6.56 -13.79 13.44
CA VAL A 32 -6.17 -13.68 12.02
C VAL A 32 -6.29 -15.03 11.33
N LEU A 33 -7.11 -15.11 10.28
CA LEU A 33 -7.13 -16.23 9.34
C LEU A 33 -6.40 -15.82 8.06
N ALA A 34 -5.19 -16.35 7.87
CA ALA A 34 -4.32 -16.09 6.73
C ALA A 34 -4.11 -17.37 5.90
N PRO A 35 -5.07 -17.72 5.03
CA PRO A 35 -5.04 -18.99 4.31
C PRO A 35 -3.87 -19.12 3.34
N ILE A 36 -3.34 -20.33 3.25
CA ILE A 36 -2.23 -20.70 2.38
C ILE A 36 -2.77 -21.51 1.20
N PRO A 37 -2.44 -21.14 -0.05
CA PRO A 37 -2.80 -21.93 -1.22
C PRO A 37 -2.15 -23.32 -1.15
N TRP A 38 -2.91 -24.36 -1.46
CA TRP A 38 -2.45 -25.72 -1.36
C TRP A 38 -3.03 -26.60 -2.48
N PHE A 39 -2.24 -27.58 -2.96
CA PHE A 39 -2.69 -28.70 -3.80
C PHE A 39 -1.81 -29.93 -3.50
N PRO A 40 -2.30 -31.17 -3.79
CA PRO A 40 -1.50 -32.36 -3.60
C PRO A 40 -0.17 -32.31 -4.37
N GLY A 41 0.94 -32.58 -3.68
CA GLY A 41 2.28 -32.50 -4.29
C GLY A 41 2.85 -31.08 -4.46
N ALA A 42 2.21 -30.04 -3.91
CA ALA A 42 2.66 -28.65 -4.05
C ALA A 42 4.15 -28.44 -3.68
N ARG A 43 4.67 -29.17 -2.69
CA ARG A 43 6.07 -29.10 -2.25
C ARG A 43 7.08 -29.44 -3.36
N LEU A 44 6.72 -30.31 -4.28
CA LEU A 44 7.57 -30.66 -5.44
C LEU A 44 7.75 -29.47 -6.40
N PHE A 45 6.86 -28.48 -6.31
CA PHE A 45 6.86 -27.27 -7.14
C PHE A 45 7.25 -26.01 -6.35
N SER A 46 8.09 -26.16 -5.31
CA SER A 46 8.48 -25.04 -4.42
C SER A 46 9.15 -23.87 -5.16
N ARG A 47 9.90 -24.13 -6.22
CA ARG A 47 10.54 -23.09 -7.05
C ARG A 47 9.57 -22.39 -8.02
N TRP A 48 8.40 -22.99 -8.31
CA TRP A 48 7.55 -22.60 -9.45
C TRP A 48 6.15 -22.14 -9.05
N SER A 49 5.73 -22.42 -7.81
CA SER A 49 4.38 -22.06 -7.34
C SER A 49 4.39 -21.47 -5.94
N ALA A 50 3.50 -20.51 -5.69
CA ALA A 50 3.27 -19.97 -4.35
C ALA A 50 2.86 -21.06 -3.35
N ALA A 51 1.99 -22.00 -3.77
CA ALA A 51 1.57 -23.12 -2.93
C ALA A 51 2.75 -24.02 -2.51
N GLY A 52 3.75 -24.18 -3.38
CA GLY A 52 4.95 -24.92 -3.05
C GLY A 52 5.84 -24.19 -2.06
N ARG A 53 6.12 -22.90 -2.30
CA ARG A 53 6.94 -22.06 -1.39
C ARG A 53 6.33 -21.94 -0.01
N LEU A 54 5.01 -21.85 0.08
CA LEU A 54 4.25 -21.68 1.33
C LEU A 54 3.87 -23.03 1.98
N GLY A 55 4.29 -24.16 1.38
CA GLY A 55 3.90 -25.51 1.83
C GLY A 55 4.31 -25.82 3.27
N ASP A 56 5.42 -25.25 3.73
CA ASP A 56 6.00 -25.50 5.05
C ASP A 56 5.59 -24.47 6.13
N VAL A 57 4.78 -23.46 5.77
CA VAL A 57 4.23 -22.52 6.74
C VAL A 57 3.40 -23.30 7.77
N PRO A 58 3.63 -23.12 9.09
CA PRO A 58 2.90 -23.81 10.14
C PRO A 58 1.39 -23.49 10.07
N ARG A 59 0.55 -24.37 10.60
CA ARG A 59 -0.91 -24.14 10.62
C ARG A 59 -1.33 -23.06 11.62
N GLN A 60 -0.53 -22.82 12.63
CA GLN A 60 -0.72 -21.82 13.66
C GLN A 60 0.59 -21.06 13.84
N ASP A 61 0.50 -19.78 14.07
CA ASP A 61 1.63 -18.89 14.29
C ASP A 61 1.22 -17.77 15.25
N ARG A 62 2.19 -17.07 15.80
CA ARG A 62 1.96 -15.88 16.62
C ARG A 62 2.83 -14.74 16.10
N ILE A 63 2.18 -13.70 15.60
CA ILE A 63 2.86 -12.56 14.93
C ILE A 63 2.39 -11.27 15.61
N ASP A 64 3.31 -10.49 16.17
CA ASP A 64 3.05 -9.24 16.89
C ASP A 64 1.98 -9.39 18.00
N GLY A 65 1.98 -10.54 18.70
CA GLY A 65 1.00 -10.85 19.74
C GLY A 65 -0.35 -11.36 19.25
N LEU A 66 -0.58 -11.38 17.92
CA LEU A 66 -1.80 -11.88 17.31
C LEU A 66 -1.73 -13.40 17.09
N ASP A 67 -2.81 -14.10 17.35
CA ASP A 67 -2.97 -15.49 16.98
C ASP A 67 -3.33 -15.60 15.50
N VAL A 68 -2.44 -16.21 14.72
CA VAL A 68 -2.58 -16.35 13.26
C VAL A 68 -2.79 -17.82 12.91
N GLN A 69 -3.83 -18.10 12.15
CA GLN A 69 -4.08 -19.42 11.62
C GLN A 69 -3.90 -19.43 10.11
N HIS A 70 -3.26 -20.48 9.60
CA HIS A 70 -2.97 -20.70 8.19
C HIS A 70 -3.75 -21.92 7.64
N PRO A 71 -5.09 -21.82 7.47
CA PRO A 71 -5.87 -22.87 6.83
C PRO A 71 -5.35 -23.13 5.42
N ARG A 72 -5.35 -24.40 4.99
CA ARG A 72 -4.98 -24.77 3.62
C ARG A 72 -6.19 -24.59 2.72
N THR A 73 -6.04 -23.80 1.66
CA THR A 73 -7.10 -23.59 0.67
C THR A 73 -6.74 -24.25 -0.65
N PRO A 74 -7.64 -25.04 -1.27
CA PRO A 74 -7.39 -25.61 -2.57
C PRO A 74 -7.04 -24.51 -3.59
N TYR A 75 -5.97 -24.73 -4.34
CA TYR A 75 -5.49 -23.81 -5.35
C TYR A 75 -5.36 -24.52 -6.69
N LEU A 76 -6.03 -23.99 -7.72
CA LEU A 76 -5.96 -24.49 -9.09
C LEU A 76 -5.09 -23.52 -9.91
N PRO A 77 -3.84 -23.89 -10.24
CA PRO A 77 -2.98 -23.07 -11.08
C PRO A 77 -3.62 -22.82 -12.46
N ARG A 78 -3.47 -21.60 -12.99
CA ARG A 78 -3.92 -21.14 -14.32
C ARG A 78 -5.44 -21.02 -14.53
N PHE A 79 -6.27 -21.91 -14.00
CA PHE A 79 -7.73 -21.94 -14.27
C PHE A 79 -8.60 -21.52 -13.08
N GLY A 80 -8.03 -21.43 -11.88
CA GLY A 80 -8.78 -21.29 -10.63
C GLY A 80 -9.11 -19.87 -10.19
N HIS A 81 -8.68 -18.83 -10.90
CA HIS A 81 -8.86 -17.46 -10.38
C HIS A 81 -10.33 -17.10 -10.13
N ALA A 82 -11.25 -17.47 -11.03
CA ALA A 82 -12.68 -17.19 -10.85
C ALA A 82 -13.32 -18.01 -9.71
N LEU A 83 -12.77 -19.17 -9.38
CA LEU A 83 -13.26 -20.05 -8.33
C LEU A 83 -12.58 -19.79 -6.98
N SER A 84 -11.52 -18.98 -6.96
CA SER A 84 -10.71 -18.80 -5.75
C SER A 84 -11.52 -18.33 -4.55
N ALA A 85 -12.49 -17.42 -4.71
CA ALA A 85 -13.31 -16.96 -3.60
C ALA A 85 -14.23 -18.06 -3.04
N ALA A 86 -14.81 -18.89 -3.90
CA ALA A 86 -15.64 -20.02 -3.49
C ALA A 86 -14.81 -21.09 -2.75
N LEU A 87 -13.66 -21.46 -3.30
CA LEU A 87 -12.75 -22.43 -2.67
C LEU A 87 -12.21 -21.90 -1.33
N TYR A 88 -11.91 -20.61 -1.28
CA TYR A 88 -11.46 -19.92 -0.07
C TYR A 88 -12.56 -19.93 1.00
N GLY A 89 -13.79 -19.56 0.62
CA GLY A 89 -14.95 -19.58 1.50
C GLY A 89 -15.24 -20.99 2.02
N ALA A 90 -15.26 -22.00 1.14
CA ALA A 90 -15.50 -23.40 1.52
C ALA A 90 -14.45 -23.92 2.50
N ALA A 91 -13.17 -23.61 2.27
CA ALA A 91 -12.07 -24.03 3.16
C ALA A 91 -12.13 -23.35 4.53
N LEU A 92 -12.59 -22.09 4.60
CA LEU A 92 -12.68 -21.34 5.86
C LEU A 92 -14.00 -21.56 6.64
N TYR A 93 -15.06 -22.00 5.94
CA TYR A 93 -16.38 -22.16 6.55
C TYR A 93 -16.38 -22.99 7.85
N PRO A 94 -15.73 -24.16 7.95
CA PRO A 94 -15.72 -24.94 9.18
C PRO A 94 -15.08 -24.18 10.35
N ALA A 95 -13.94 -23.53 10.10
CA ALA A 95 -13.21 -22.79 11.12
C ALA A 95 -14.01 -21.59 11.65
N ILE A 96 -14.67 -20.84 10.74
CA ILE A 96 -15.48 -19.69 11.14
C ILE A 96 -16.78 -20.12 11.79
N ARG A 97 -17.44 -21.15 11.30
CA ARG A 97 -18.67 -21.70 11.89
C ARG A 97 -18.46 -22.18 13.33
N GLN A 98 -17.35 -22.86 13.62
CA GLN A 98 -16.99 -23.32 14.97
C GLN A 98 -16.80 -22.14 15.95
N ARG A 99 -16.48 -20.96 15.44
CA ARG A 99 -16.28 -19.73 16.23
C ARG A 99 -17.52 -18.82 16.27
N ARG A 100 -18.64 -19.24 15.67
CA ARG A 100 -19.87 -18.45 15.68
C ARG A 100 -20.27 -18.09 17.11
N GLY A 101 -20.57 -16.81 17.35
CA GLY A 101 -20.86 -16.28 18.70
C GLY A 101 -19.62 -15.91 19.53
N ARG A 102 -18.39 -16.09 18.97
CA ARG A 102 -17.15 -15.65 19.61
C ARG A 102 -16.54 -14.40 18.95
N PHE A 103 -17.14 -13.92 17.90
CA PHE A 103 -16.74 -12.69 17.19
C PHE A 103 -17.98 -11.97 16.67
N ASP A 104 -17.91 -10.63 16.59
CA ASP A 104 -19.02 -9.75 16.24
C ASP A 104 -19.03 -9.39 14.77
N VAL A 105 -17.85 -9.38 14.12
CA VAL A 105 -17.66 -8.92 12.73
C VAL A 105 -16.59 -9.71 12.00
N LEU A 106 -16.78 -9.93 10.70
CA LEU A 106 -15.76 -10.45 9.80
C LEU A 106 -15.12 -9.28 9.02
N LEU A 107 -13.79 -9.17 9.09
CA LEU A 107 -13.02 -8.23 8.28
C LEU A 107 -12.27 -8.99 7.18
N GLY A 108 -12.58 -8.70 5.91
CA GLY A 108 -11.82 -9.13 4.75
C GLY A 108 -10.85 -8.03 4.33
N THR A 109 -9.54 -8.25 4.41
CA THR A 109 -8.54 -7.18 4.13
C THR A 109 -7.92 -7.32 2.73
N TRP A 110 -8.72 -7.59 1.74
CA TRP A 110 -8.41 -7.60 0.31
C TRP A 110 -9.70 -7.86 -0.45
N ALA A 111 -9.96 -7.15 -1.55
CA ALA A 111 -11.25 -7.27 -2.22
C ALA A 111 -11.54 -8.70 -2.70
N TYR A 112 -10.56 -9.35 -3.33
CA TYR A 112 -10.68 -10.70 -3.90
C TYR A 112 -9.43 -11.56 -3.67
N PRO A 113 -9.54 -12.80 -3.21
CA PRO A 113 -10.75 -13.54 -2.88
C PRO A 113 -11.35 -13.23 -1.50
N ASP A 114 -10.61 -12.56 -0.60
CA ASP A 114 -10.88 -12.42 0.83
C ASP A 114 -12.22 -11.76 1.11
N GLY A 115 -12.47 -10.58 0.52
CA GLY A 115 -13.69 -9.80 0.71
C GLY A 115 -14.92 -10.54 0.17
N VAL A 116 -14.83 -11.11 -1.05
CA VAL A 116 -15.94 -11.89 -1.64
C VAL A 116 -16.27 -13.09 -0.75
N ALA A 117 -15.26 -13.84 -0.30
CA ALA A 117 -15.46 -14.99 0.58
C ALA A 117 -16.00 -14.57 1.96
N ALA A 118 -15.46 -13.47 2.54
CA ALA A 118 -15.93 -12.96 3.83
C ALA A 118 -17.40 -12.56 3.77
N VAL A 119 -17.84 -11.87 2.73
CA VAL A 119 -19.25 -11.49 2.55
C VAL A 119 -20.15 -12.72 2.39
N ALA A 120 -19.72 -13.71 1.60
CA ALA A 120 -20.48 -14.96 1.44
C ALA A 120 -20.63 -15.69 2.79
N LEU A 121 -19.54 -15.81 3.54
CA LEU A 121 -19.52 -16.47 4.86
C LEU A 121 -20.33 -15.69 5.91
N GLY A 122 -20.17 -14.36 5.97
CA GLY A 122 -20.93 -13.52 6.90
C GLY A 122 -22.42 -13.63 6.67
N ARG A 123 -22.86 -13.62 5.41
CA ARG A 123 -24.28 -13.84 5.07
C ARG A 123 -24.79 -15.21 5.46
N ALA A 124 -24.00 -16.26 5.21
CA ALA A 124 -24.38 -17.62 5.57
C ALA A 124 -24.48 -17.85 7.07
N LEU A 125 -23.73 -17.11 7.87
CA LEU A 125 -23.64 -17.24 9.33
C LEU A 125 -24.39 -16.14 10.09
N GLY A 126 -24.96 -15.15 9.39
CA GLY A 126 -25.66 -14.01 10.02
C GLY A 126 -24.71 -13.05 10.76
N VAL A 127 -23.46 -12.88 10.26
CA VAL A 127 -22.45 -12.02 10.86
C VAL A 127 -22.16 -10.85 9.94
N PRO A 128 -22.16 -9.59 10.44
CA PRO A 128 -21.82 -8.42 9.64
C PRO A 128 -20.38 -8.54 9.10
N THR A 129 -20.17 -8.04 7.88
CA THR A 129 -18.87 -8.14 7.21
C THR A 129 -18.41 -6.78 6.76
N VAL A 130 -17.15 -6.46 7.02
CA VAL A 130 -16.45 -5.30 6.51
C VAL A 130 -15.40 -5.76 5.50
N VAL A 131 -15.31 -5.07 4.36
CA VAL A 131 -14.29 -5.35 3.34
C VAL A 131 -13.36 -4.15 3.22
N LYS A 132 -12.06 -4.38 3.39
CA LYS A 132 -11.03 -3.34 3.19
C LYS A 132 -10.34 -3.51 1.85
N LEU A 133 -10.29 -2.40 1.09
CA LEU A 133 -9.69 -2.28 -0.23
C LEU A 133 -8.31 -1.62 -0.12
N HIS A 134 -7.31 -2.12 -0.87
CA HIS A 134 -5.93 -1.65 -0.77
C HIS A 134 -5.34 -1.04 -2.04
N GLY A 135 -5.91 -1.27 -3.22
CA GLY A 135 -5.47 -0.72 -4.50
C GLY A 135 -5.37 -1.77 -5.59
N SER A 136 -4.29 -2.53 -5.67
CA SER A 136 -4.10 -3.53 -6.74
C SER A 136 -5.18 -4.61 -6.78
N ASP A 137 -5.89 -4.84 -5.68
CA ASP A 137 -7.09 -5.68 -5.60
C ASP A 137 -8.27 -5.11 -6.40
N MET A 138 -8.33 -3.80 -6.57
CA MET A 138 -9.34 -3.12 -7.37
C MET A 138 -8.80 -2.79 -8.76
N ASP A 139 -7.63 -2.15 -8.85
CA ASP A 139 -7.08 -1.65 -10.11
C ASP A 139 -6.78 -2.75 -11.15
N VAL A 140 -6.38 -3.95 -10.67
CA VAL A 140 -6.01 -5.08 -11.53
C VAL A 140 -7.14 -6.10 -11.66
N LEU A 141 -7.79 -6.43 -10.53
CA LEU A 141 -8.75 -7.52 -10.51
C LEU A 141 -10.12 -7.10 -11.04
N SER A 142 -10.55 -5.86 -10.83
CA SER A 142 -11.83 -5.36 -11.35
C SER A 142 -11.88 -5.26 -12.88
N LYS A 143 -10.72 -5.26 -13.56
CA LYS A 143 -10.63 -5.28 -15.03
C LYS A 143 -10.94 -6.64 -15.64
N ARG A 144 -11.01 -7.71 -14.82
CA ARG A 144 -11.36 -9.06 -15.28
C ARG A 144 -12.86 -9.29 -15.11
N PRO A 145 -13.64 -9.52 -16.19
CA PRO A 145 -15.11 -9.54 -16.12
C PRO A 145 -15.68 -10.47 -15.04
N ALA A 146 -15.17 -11.71 -14.96
CA ALA A 146 -15.64 -12.68 -13.97
C ALA A 146 -15.36 -12.27 -12.51
N LEU A 147 -14.25 -11.56 -12.26
CA LEU A 147 -13.91 -11.08 -10.92
C LEU A 147 -14.70 -9.82 -10.61
N ARG A 148 -14.89 -8.92 -11.60
CA ARG A 148 -15.72 -7.73 -11.47
C ARG A 148 -17.15 -8.08 -11.08
N GLN A 149 -17.75 -9.12 -11.69
CA GLN A 149 -19.09 -9.60 -11.33
C GLN A 149 -19.16 -10.07 -9.88
N GLN A 150 -18.16 -10.80 -9.39
CA GLN A 150 -18.11 -11.26 -8.01
C GLN A 150 -17.94 -10.09 -7.03
N LEU A 151 -17.11 -9.09 -7.37
CA LEU A 151 -16.95 -7.88 -6.58
C LEU A 151 -18.25 -7.05 -6.56
N ALA A 152 -18.92 -6.85 -7.71
CA ALA A 152 -20.18 -6.18 -7.81
C ALA A 152 -21.34 -6.90 -7.08
N TRP A 153 -21.23 -8.24 -6.96
CA TRP A 153 -22.15 -9.00 -6.13
C TRP A 153 -21.85 -8.84 -4.64
N ALA A 154 -20.58 -8.90 -4.23
CA ALA A 154 -20.18 -8.97 -2.82
C ALA A 154 -20.16 -7.59 -2.13
N LEU A 155 -19.47 -6.61 -2.71
CA LEU A 155 -19.22 -5.33 -2.05
C LEU A 155 -20.49 -4.59 -1.61
N PRO A 156 -21.58 -4.52 -2.44
CA PRO A 156 -22.84 -3.91 -2.00
C PRO A 156 -23.56 -4.65 -0.85
N LYS A 157 -23.17 -5.91 -0.59
CA LYS A 157 -23.74 -6.74 0.49
C LYS A 157 -22.91 -6.73 1.77
N ALA A 158 -21.72 -6.13 1.74
CA ALA A 158 -20.95 -5.86 2.94
C ALA A 158 -21.71 -4.86 3.84
N ALA A 159 -21.60 -5.00 5.15
CA ALA A 159 -22.14 -4.01 6.09
C ALA A 159 -21.48 -2.66 5.87
N ARG A 160 -20.15 -2.65 5.68
CA ARG A 160 -19.37 -1.47 5.29
C ARG A 160 -18.18 -1.86 4.39
N VAL A 161 -17.72 -0.89 3.61
CA VAL A 161 -16.51 -1.01 2.80
C VAL A 161 -15.52 0.06 3.25
N VAL A 162 -14.29 -0.34 3.50
CA VAL A 162 -13.18 0.55 3.86
C VAL A 162 -12.27 0.71 2.65
N ALA A 163 -12.06 1.93 2.21
CA ALA A 163 -11.11 2.27 1.16
C ALA A 163 -9.90 3.02 1.75
N VAL A 164 -8.68 2.77 1.25
CA VAL A 164 -7.50 3.50 1.72
C VAL A 164 -7.31 4.85 1.01
N SER A 165 -8.13 5.15 -0.02
CA SER A 165 -8.10 6.40 -0.79
C SER A 165 -9.47 6.75 -1.35
N ARG A 166 -9.63 8.03 -1.79
CA ARG A 166 -10.86 8.49 -2.47
C ARG A 166 -11.07 7.75 -3.79
N ALA A 167 -10.02 7.56 -4.57
CA ALA A 167 -10.11 6.83 -5.83
C ALA A 167 -10.66 5.41 -5.66
N LEU A 168 -10.26 4.69 -4.59
CA LEU A 168 -10.81 3.38 -4.28
C LEU A 168 -12.24 3.43 -3.76
N ALA A 169 -12.60 4.49 -3.03
CA ALA A 169 -13.99 4.72 -2.61
C ALA A 169 -14.91 4.94 -3.83
N ASP A 170 -14.44 5.70 -4.82
CA ASP A 170 -15.17 5.92 -6.08
C ASP A 170 -15.33 4.61 -6.87
N GLN A 171 -14.27 3.82 -7.01
CA GLN A 171 -14.33 2.49 -7.64
C GLN A 171 -15.32 1.55 -6.92
N ALA A 172 -15.39 1.58 -5.58
CA ALA A 172 -16.37 0.80 -4.83
C ALA A 172 -17.81 1.28 -5.10
N ALA A 173 -18.03 2.60 -5.20
CA ALA A 173 -19.32 3.16 -5.55
C ALA A 173 -19.75 2.77 -6.97
N GLU A 174 -18.83 2.74 -7.95
CA GLU A 174 -19.08 2.25 -9.32
C GLU A 174 -19.48 0.78 -9.36
N LEU A 175 -19.09 -0.02 -8.37
CA LEU A 175 -19.51 -1.40 -8.19
C LEU A 175 -20.85 -1.54 -7.42
N GLY A 176 -21.54 -0.44 -7.14
CA GLY A 176 -22.86 -0.41 -6.53
C GLY A 176 -22.87 -0.29 -5.01
N VAL A 177 -21.75 0.01 -4.36
CA VAL A 177 -21.72 0.28 -2.92
C VAL A 177 -22.29 1.68 -2.66
N SER A 178 -23.28 1.81 -1.79
CA SER A 178 -23.78 3.13 -1.34
C SER A 178 -22.65 3.91 -0.67
N ARG A 179 -22.48 5.19 -1.02
CA ARG A 179 -21.43 6.05 -0.47
C ARG A 179 -21.49 6.18 1.05
N GLU A 180 -22.66 6.09 1.65
CA GLU A 180 -22.87 6.10 3.11
C GLU A 180 -22.26 4.87 3.81
N ARG A 181 -22.03 3.80 3.07
CA ARG A 181 -21.38 2.57 3.56
C ARG A 181 -19.91 2.47 3.20
N ILE A 182 -19.34 3.50 2.58
CA ILE A 182 -17.92 3.57 2.26
C ILE A 182 -17.22 4.49 3.25
N ASP A 183 -16.22 3.97 3.95
CA ASP A 183 -15.36 4.73 4.85
C ASP A 183 -13.96 4.84 4.28
N ILE A 184 -13.36 6.02 4.37
CA ILE A 184 -11.97 6.22 3.99
C ILE A 184 -11.10 6.13 5.25
N VAL A 185 -10.30 5.06 5.32
CA VAL A 185 -9.33 4.84 6.40
C VAL A 185 -7.95 4.68 5.78
N THR A 186 -7.18 5.75 5.81
CA THR A 186 -5.81 5.78 5.30
C THR A 186 -4.89 4.91 6.15
N ASN A 187 -3.84 4.40 5.53
CA ASN A 187 -2.78 3.73 6.26
C ASN A 187 -2.05 4.71 7.19
N GLY A 188 -1.50 4.19 8.28
CA GLY A 188 -0.63 4.93 9.18
C GLY A 188 0.83 4.91 8.73
N VAL A 189 1.64 5.70 9.40
CA VAL A 189 3.10 5.66 9.31
C VAL A 189 3.69 5.58 10.72
N ASP A 190 4.80 4.87 10.88
CA ASP A 190 5.55 4.86 12.13
C ASP A 190 6.42 6.13 12.19
N GLY A 191 5.93 7.16 12.89
CA GLY A 191 6.61 8.45 13.00
C GLY A 191 7.87 8.42 13.88
N GLU A 192 8.05 7.39 14.72
CA GLU A 192 9.30 7.20 15.46
C GLU A 192 10.40 6.63 14.55
N LEU A 193 10.02 5.76 13.65
CA LEU A 193 10.91 5.13 12.70
C LEU A 193 11.21 6.06 11.52
N PHE A 194 10.17 6.65 10.92
CA PHE A 194 10.25 7.58 9.79
C PHE A 194 10.14 9.03 10.28
N ARG A 195 11.26 9.64 10.56
CA ARG A 195 11.38 11.04 11.01
C ARG A 195 12.50 11.75 10.27
N PRO A 196 12.51 13.08 10.23
CA PRO A 196 13.64 13.82 9.68
C PRO A 196 14.97 13.41 10.33
N ARG A 197 15.95 13.08 9.49
CA ARG A 197 17.31 12.71 9.91
C ARG A 197 18.32 13.62 9.23
N ASP A 198 19.46 13.83 9.88
CA ASP A 198 20.59 14.47 9.25
C ASP A 198 21.08 13.64 8.06
N ARG A 199 21.22 14.29 6.91
CA ARG A 199 21.53 13.61 5.63
C ARG A 199 22.96 13.08 5.62
N ALA A 200 23.92 13.83 6.14
CA ALA A 200 25.32 13.42 6.16
C ALA A 200 25.52 12.21 7.09
N ALA A 201 24.87 12.22 8.26
CA ALA A 201 24.89 11.10 9.19
C ALA A 201 24.25 9.85 8.58
N ALA A 202 23.09 9.98 7.92
CA ALA A 202 22.42 8.85 7.25
C ALA A 202 23.29 8.28 6.10
N ARG A 203 23.97 9.13 5.33
CA ARG A 203 24.92 8.68 4.29
C ARG A 203 26.12 7.96 4.88
N ALA A 204 26.67 8.46 5.99
CA ALA A 204 27.77 7.77 6.68
C ALA A 204 27.38 6.39 7.19
N GLU A 205 26.14 6.24 7.73
CA GLU A 205 25.57 4.94 8.14
C GLU A 205 25.46 3.94 6.99
N LEU A 206 25.21 4.44 5.76
CA LEU A 206 25.17 3.65 4.54
C LEU A 206 26.54 3.40 3.90
N GLY A 207 27.64 3.79 4.55
CA GLY A 207 29.00 3.70 4.00
C GLY A 207 29.28 4.68 2.84
N ARG A 208 28.54 5.78 2.78
CA ARG A 208 28.63 6.83 1.76
C ARG A 208 29.02 8.19 2.36
N ALA A 209 29.85 8.17 3.40
CA ALA A 209 30.40 9.40 4.00
C ALA A 209 31.10 10.25 2.92
N GLY A 210 30.85 11.56 2.94
CA GLY A 210 31.42 12.48 1.96
C GLY A 210 30.76 12.54 0.59
N ASP A 211 29.74 11.71 0.30
CA ASP A 211 28.94 11.87 -0.92
C ASP A 211 28.04 13.10 -0.81
N THR A 212 28.39 14.15 -1.57
CA THR A 212 27.69 15.43 -1.59
C THR A 212 26.66 15.55 -2.72
N ARG A 213 26.52 14.52 -3.56
CA ARG A 213 25.56 14.49 -4.66
C ARG A 213 24.12 14.61 -4.16
N LYS A 214 23.23 15.07 -5.02
CA LYS A 214 21.79 15.12 -4.75
C LYS A 214 21.16 13.78 -5.11
N TRP A 215 20.65 13.08 -4.11
CA TRP A 215 20.10 11.73 -4.27
C TRP A 215 18.60 11.76 -4.54
N ILE A 216 18.20 11.22 -5.70
CA ILE A 216 16.83 10.81 -6.00
C ILE A 216 16.68 9.37 -5.54
N LEU A 217 15.74 9.11 -4.62
CA LEU A 217 15.51 7.78 -4.08
C LEU A 217 14.25 7.15 -4.71
N PHE A 218 14.37 5.92 -5.15
CA PHE A 218 13.25 5.03 -5.47
C PHE A 218 13.25 3.86 -4.48
N VAL A 219 12.12 3.61 -3.82
CA VAL A 219 11.94 2.46 -2.92
C VAL A 219 10.75 1.65 -3.37
N GLY A 220 10.97 0.41 -3.76
CA GLY A 220 9.91 -0.49 -4.19
C GLY A 220 10.38 -1.59 -5.12
N ARG A 221 9.43 -2.37 -5.66
CA ARG A 221 9.74 -3.37 -6.67
C ARG A 221 10.19 -2.69 -7.96
N VAL A 222 11.36 -3.06 -8.48
CA VAL A 222 11.86 -2.55 -9.75
C VAL A 222 11.13 -3.27 -10.89
N GLU A 223 9.92 -2.81 -11.17
CA GLU A 223 9.01 -3.40 -12.15
C GLU A 223 8.36 -2.31 -13.02
N GLY A 224 7.82 -2.70 -14.19
CA GLY A 224 7.19 -1.76 -15.12
C GLY A 224 5.96 -1.06 -14.54
N ASP A 225 5.13 -1.77 -13.77
CA ASP A 225 3.95 -1.17 -13.11
C ASP A 225 4.31 -0.14 -12.01
N LYS A 226 5.55 -0.16 -11.53
CA LYS A 226 6.12 0.84 -10.62
C LYS A 226 6.85 1.98 -11.34
N GLY A 227 6.80 2.00 -12.66
CA GLY A 227 7.39 3.05 -13.49
C GLY A 227 8.92 3.06 -13.52
N ALA A 228 9.55 1.90 -13.19
CA ALA A 228 11.01 1.81 -13.19
C ALA A 228 11.60 1.98 -14.61
N LEU A 229 10.85 1.61 -15.64
CA LEU A 229 11.26 1.76 -17.05
C LEU A 229 11.15 3.21 -17.52
N GLU A 230 10.23 4.00 -17.01
CA GLU A 230 10.11 5.44 -17.26
C GLU A 230 11.12 6.24 -16.44
N LEU A 231 11.45 5.77 -15.25
CA LEU A 231 12.44 6.44 -14.38
C LEU A 231 13.83 6.43 -14.99
N ALA A 232 14.24 5.38 -15.70
CA ALA A 232 15.56 5.29 -16.31
C ALA A 232 15.79 6.39 -17.36
N PRO A 233 14.98 6.56 -18.42
CA PRO A 233 15.16 7.64 -19.37
C PRO A 233 14.94 9.03 -18.75
N ALA A 234 14.04 9.16 -17.77
CA ALA A 234 13.87 10.42 -17.04
C ALA A 234 15.15 10.80 -16.30
N PHE A 235 15.77 9.86 -15.59
CA PHE A 235 17.01 10.14 -14.88
C PHE A 235 18.18 10.42 -15.83
N MET A 236 18.26 9.80 -16.99
CA MET A 236 19.27 10.14 -18.01
C MET A 236 19.23 11.63 -18.37
N LYS A 237 18.02 12.19 -18.54
CA LYS A 237 17.82 13.62 -18.81
C LYS A 237 18.20 14.49 -17.63
N VAL A 238 17.76 14.12 -16.43
CA VAL A 238 18.14 14.81 -15.18
C VAL A 238 19.66 14.83 -15.02
N ALA A 239 20.30 13.70 -15.23
CA ALA A 239 21.74 13.52 -15.08
C ALA A 239 22.55 14.36 -16.07
N ALA A 240 22.05 14.55 -17.29
CA ALA A 240 22.67 15.41 -18.29
C ALA A 240 22.64 16.89 -17.87
N ALA A 241 21.52 17.34 -17.28
CA ALA A 241 21.35 18.73 -16.84
C ALA A 241 21.92 19.01 -15.43
N ASN A 242 22.08 17.98 -14.59
CA ASN A 242 22.51 18.08 -13.18
C ASN A 242 23.65 17.08 -12.92
N PRO A 243 24.91 17.49 -13.11
CA PRO A 243 26.08 16.61 -12.93
C PRO A 243 26.22 16.06 -11.52
N ASP A 244 25.69 16.73 -10.53
CA ASP A 244 25.66 16.37 -9.10
C ASP A 244 24.45 15.48 -8.71
N ALA A 245 23.57 15.13 -9.64
CA ALA A 245 22.46 14.23 -9.35
C ALA A 245 22.87 12.75 -9.35
N ALA A 246 22.34 11.98 -8.41
CA ALA A 246 22.49 10.53 -8.34
C ALA A 246 21.12 9.85 -8.11
N LEU A 247 20.95 8.66 -8.70
CA LEU A 247 19.75 7.84 -8.54
C LEU A 247 20.08 6.63 -7.63
N VAL A 248 19.26 6.44 -6.62
CA VAL A 248 19.39 5.30 -5.70
C VAL A 248 18.10 4.46 -5.79
N LEU A 249 18.24 3.19 -6.15
CA LEU A 249 17.13 2.24 -6.23
C LEU A 249 17.25 1.21 -5.10
N VAL A 250 16.27 1.23 -4.21
CA VAL A 250 16.12 0.25 -3.11
C VAL A 250 14.99 -0.69 -3.45
N GLY A 251 15.33 -1.93 -3.74
CA GLY A 251 14.42 -2.98 -4.13
C GLY A 251 14.97 -3.86 -5.25
N ASN A 252 14.19 -4.88 -5.58
CA ASN A 252 14.46 -5.79 -6.70
C ASN A 252 13.19 -5.96 -7.54
N GLY A 253 13.33 -6.51 -8.74
CA GLY A 253 12.19 -6.79 -9.61
C GLY A 253 12.62 -7.23 -11.00
N LYS A 254 11.63 -7.59 -11.81
CA LYS A 254 11.86 -8.16 -13.14
C LYS A 254 12.45 -7.15 -14.14
N ALA A 255 12.21 -5.86 -13.93
CA ALA A 255 12.72 -4.80 -14.79
C ALA A 255 14.16 -4.38 -14.43
N ARG A 256 14.73 -4.89 -13.32
CA ARG A 256 16.04 -4.45 -12.82
C ARG A 256 17.12 -4.53 -13.89
N ALA A 257 17.28 -5.67 -14.56
CA ALA A 257 18.33 -5.85 -15.57
C ALA A 257 18.19 -4.84 -16.74
N ALA A 258 16.97 -4.56 -17.19
CA ALA A 258 16.72 -3.56 -18.23
C ALA A 258 17.06 -2.15 -17.77
N VAL A 259 16.72 -1.79 -16.53
CA VAL A 259 17.03 -0.49 -15.93
C VAL A 259 18.55 -0.33 -15.73
N GLU A 260 19.24 -1.38 -15.26
CA GLU A 260 20.72 -1.40 -15.14
C GLU A 260 21.40 -1.17 -16.50
N GLU A 261 20.92 -1.83 -17.55
CA GLU A 261 21.46 -1.67 -18.89
C GLU A 261 21.28 -0.25 -19.42
N MET A 262 20.07 0.34 -19.27
CA MET A 262 19.78 1.71 -19.69
C MET A 262 20.63 2.74 -18.95
N LEU A 263 20.88 2.54 -17.65
CA LEU A 263 21.58 3.48 -16.77
C LEU A 263 23.11 3.21 -16.70
N ARG A 264 23.61 2.17 -17.32
CA ARG A 264 25.05 1.80 -17.32
C ARG A 264 25.98 2.95 -17.69
N PRO A 265 25.67 3.83 -18.67
CA PRO A 265 26.57 4.96 -19.02
C PRO A 265 26.79 5.96 -17.89
N LEU A 266 25.94 5.98 -16.85
CA LEU A 266 26.03 6.93 -15.73
C LEU A 266 26.95 6.43 -14.60
N GLY A 267 27.42 5.18 -14.66
CA GLY A 267 28.41 4.61 -13.72
C GLY A 267 27.97 4.72 -12.25
N ASP A 268 28.82 5.28 -11.42
CA ASP A 268 28.65 5.42 -9.97
C ASP A 268 27.56 6.42 -9.54
N ARG A 269 26.99 7.17 -10.48
CA ARG A 269 25.83 8.04 -10.25
C ARG A 269 24.53 7.25 -10.06
N VAL A 270 24.55 5.94 -10.30
CA VAL A 270 23.40 5.07 -10.09
C VAL A 270 23.77 3.97 -9.09
N VAL A 271 22.96 3.88 -8.02
CA VAL A 271 23.17 2.89 -6.96
C VAL A 271 22.00 1.91 -6.93
N PHE A 272 22.25 0.65 -7.24
CA PHE A 272 21.29 -0.43 -7.06
C PHE A 272 21.52 -1.10 -5.71
N ALA A 273 20.85 -0.62 -4.66
CA ALA A 273 21.02 -1.13 -3.30
C ALA A 273 20.44 -2.55 -3.09
N GLY A 274 19.57 -3.01 -4.01
CA GLY A 274 18.86 -4.28 -3.84
C GLY A 274 17.74 -4.20 -2.81
N ALA A 275 17.11 -5.33 -2.51
CA ALA A 275 16.10 -5.40 -1.45
C ALA A 275 16.76 -5.18 -0.09
N ARG A 276 16.14 -4.35 0.74
CA ARG A 276 16.62 -4.03 2.09
C ARG A 276 15.55 -4.36 3.12
N PRO A 277 15.92 -4.75 4.34
CA PRO A 277 15.01 -4.88 5.45
C PRO A 277 14.25 -3.59 5.70
N PHE A 278 12.98 -3.70 6.15
CA PHE A 278 12.14 -2.53 6.43
C PHE A 278 12.79 -1.54 7.42
N ALA A 279 13.51 -2.07 8.41
CA ALA A 279 14.22 -1.26 9.41
C ALA A 279 15.36 -0.38 8.85
N GLU A 280 15.89 -0.70 7.66
CA GLU A 280 16.92 0.10 6.99
C GLU A 280 16.33 1.23 6.13
N ILE A 281 15.06 1.12 5.71
CA ILE A 281 14.43 2.10 4.80
C ILE A 281 14.48 3.54 5.33
N PRO A 282 14.28 3.80 6.63
CA PRO A 282 14.39 5.16 7.19
C PRO A 282 15.77 5.80 6.99
N VAL A 283 16.84 5.00 6.98
CA VAL A 283 18.20 5.50 6.73
C VAL A 283 18.35 5.93 5.28
N TRP A 284 17.87 5.13 4.33
CA TRP A 284 17.86 5.49 2.91
C TRP A 284 17.03 6.74 2.64
N MET A 285 15.86 6.87 3.29
CA MET A 285 15.05 8.09 3.21
C MET A 285 15.73 9.29 3.86
N GLY A 286 16.42 9.08 4.98
CA GLY A 286 17.24 10.13 5.62
C GLY A 286 18.38 10.63 4.74
N ALA A 287 18.98 9.74 3.94
CA ALA A 287 20.14 10.03 3.08
C ALA A 287 19.77 10.77 1.77
N CYS A 288 18.54 10.69 1.29
CA CYS A 288 18.13 11.27 0.00
C CYS A 288 17.70 12.73 0.09
N ASP A 289 17.61 13.37 -1.07
CA ASP A 289 17.12 14.73 -1.23
C ASP A 289 15.63 14.76 -1.59
N LEU A 290 15.17 13.80 -2.36
CA LEU A 290 13.76 13.59 -2.69
C LEU A 290 13.48 12.10 -2.92
N LEU A 291 12.20 11.71 -2.80
CA LEU A 291 11.74 10.39 -3.20
C LEU A 291 10.96 10.49 -4.53
N THR A 292 11.12 9.50 -5.41
CA THR A 292 10.28 9.38 -6.62
C THR A 292 9.49 8.08 -6.62
N LEU A 293 8.23 8.17 -7.07
CA LEU A 293 7.34 7.02 -7.25
C LEU A 293 6.53 7.18 -8.54
N PRO A 294 7.08 6.80 -9.70
CA PRO A 294 6.42 6.97 -11.00
C PRO A 294 5.46 5.83 -11.36
N SER A 295 4.76 5.27 -10.38
CA SER A 295 3.88 4.10 -10.52
C SER A 295 2.74 4.33 -11.52
N HIS A 296 2.30 3.25 -12.18
CA HIS A 296 1.13 3.28 -13.06
C HIS A 296 -0.19 3.09 -12.30
N HIS A 297 -0.14 2.45 -11.14
CA HIS A 297 -1.31 2.16 -10.29
C HIS A 297 -0.89 2.12 -8.83
N GLU A 298 -1.68 2.77 -7.96
CA GLU A 298 -1.50 2.71 -6.51
C GLU A 298 -2.84 2.82 -5.78
N GLY A 299 -2.93 2.16 -4.63
CA GLY A 299 -3.98 2.45 -3.65
C GLY A 299 -3.62 3.72 -2.87
N THR A 300 -2.98 3.55 -1.72
CA THR A 300 -2.23 4.60 -1.03
C THR A 300 -0.85 4.03 -0.76
N PRO A 301 0.19 4.47 -1.48
CA PRO A 301 1.52 3.90 -1.32
C PRO A 301 2.15 4.36 0.00
N ASN A 302 2.44 3.41 0.90
CA ASN A 302 3.03 3.71 2.20
C ASN A 302 4.37 4.42 2.08
N VAL A 303 5.16 4.08 1.07
CA VAL A 303 6.46 4.70 0.83
C VAL A 303 6.39 6.23 0.68
N LEU A 304 5.27 6.78 0.19
CA LEU A 304 5.06 8.22 0.14
C LEU A 304 4.78 8.79 1.54
N LEU A 305 3.96 8.11 2.34
CA LEU A 305 3.70 8.50 3.72
C LEU A 305 4.99 8.48 4.54
N GLU A 306 5.79 7.43 4.35
CA GLU A 306 7.10 7.24 4.98
C GLU A 306 8.10 8.33 4.58
N ALA A 307 8.17 8.67 3.28
CA ALA A 307 9.04 9.73 2.78
C ALA A 307 8.66 11.11 3.34
N LEU A 308 7.37 11.43 3.34
CA LEU A 308 6.88 12.69 3.91
C LEU A 308 7.15 12.76 5.41
N ALA A 309 6.91 11.69 6.16
CA ALA A 309 7.23 11.62 7.59
C ALA A 309 8.75 11.77 7.85
N ALA A 310 9.60 11.24 6.95
CA ALA A 310 11.04 11.45 6.96
C ALA A 310 11.47 12.86 6.48
N GLY A 311 10.51 13.74 6.19
CA GLY A 311 10.76 15.10 5.74
C GLY A 311 11.27 15.21 4.31
N ARG A 312 10.92 14.28 3.41
CA ARG A 312 11.36 14.27 2.01
C ARG A 312 10.23 14.67 1.08
N ARG A 313 10.50 15.64 0.19
CA ARG A 313 9.60 15.97 -0.91
C ARG A 313 9.52 14.81 -1.89
N VAL A 314 8.42 14.75 -2.62
CA VAL A 314 8.12 13.63 -3.50
C VAL A 314 7.85 14.10 -4.93
N VAL A 315 8.35 13.35 -5.93
CA VAL A 315 7.88 13.43 -7.31
C VAL A 315 7.18 12.11 -7.63
N ALA A 316 5.89 12.14 -7.89
CA ALA A 316 5.10 10.94 -8.12
C ALA A 316 4.06 11.12 -9.23
N THR A 317 3.51 10.03 -9.71
CA THR A 317 2.45 10.06 -10.72
C THR A 317 1.09 10.37 -10.11
N ARG A 318 0.23 11.01 -10.92
CA ARG A 318 -1.16 11.35 -10.53
C ARG A 318 -2.09 10.14 -10.72
N VAL A 319 -1.88 9.08 -9.95
CA VAL A 319 -2.68 7.85 -10.03
C VAL A 319 -3.21 7.42 -8.66
N GLY A 320 -4.37 6.77 -8.65
CA GLY A 320 -4.97 6.18 -7.46
C GLY A 320 -5.06 7.16 -6.28
N GLY A 321 -4.57 6.76 -5.11
CA GLY A 321 -4.57 7.57 -3.89
C GLY A 321 -3.37 8.50 -3.74
N ILE A 322 -2.45 8.57 -4.70
CA ILE A 322 -1.29 9.50 -4.63
C ILE A 322 -1.73 10.96 -4.52
N PRO A 323 -2.75 11.46 -5.28
CA PRO A 323 -3.23 12.82 -5.11
C PRO A 323 -3.83 13.13 -3.73
N ASP A 324 -4.32 12.12 -3.03
CA ASP A 324 -4.80 12.29 -1.64
C ASP A 324 -3.64 12.53 -0.67
N VAL A 325 -2.44 12.00 -0.99
CA VAL A 325 -1.23 12.18 -0.19
C VAL A 325 -0.52 13.48 -0.57
N ILE A 326 -0.26 13.71 -1.85
CA ILE A 326 0.42 14.91 -2.36
C ILE A 326 -0.64 15.93 -2.80
N HIS A 327 -1.21 16.63 -1.83
CA HIS A 327 -2.31 17.59 -2.04
C HIS A 327 -1.86 19.06 -1.93
N ARG A 328 -0.58 19.31 -1.65
CA ARG A 328 0.05 20.63 -1.53
C ARG A 328 1.41 20.64 -2.24
N PRO A 329 1.80 21.75 -2.87
CA PRO A 329 3.07 21.84 -3.60
C PRO A 329 4.31 21.69 -2.70
N GLU A 330 4.18 22.02 -1.41
CA GLU A 330 5.25 21.83 -0.43
C GLU A 330 5.62 20.36 -0.23
N LEU A 331 4.66 19.46 -0.39
CA LEU A 331 4.87 18.00 -0.24
C LEU A 331 5.53 17.39 -1.47
N GLY A 332 5.34 17.98 -2.66
CA GLY A 332 5.90 17.43 -3.88
C GLY A 332 5.15 17.81 -5.15
N VAL A 333 5.51 17.14 -6.23
CA VAL A 333 4.97 17.38 -7.56
C VAL A 333 4.32 16.11 -8.11
N LEU A 334 3.16 16.26 -8.75
CA LEU A 334 2.43 15.18 -9.43
C LEU A 334 2.57 15.31 -10.93
N VAL A 335 3.02 14.24 -11.59
CA VAL A 335 3.19 14.14 -13.05
C VAL A 335 2.22 13.11 -13.65
N PRO A 336 1.95 13.17 -14.98
CA PRO A 336 1.24 12.08 -15.66
C PRO A 336 2.00 10.76 -15.56
N ALA A 337 1.25 9.64 -15.47
CA ALA A 337 1.87 8.33 -15.56
C ALA A 337 2.38 8.03 -16.97
N ARG A 338 3.47 7.27 -17.09
CA ARG A 338 4.10 6.87 -18.33
C ARG A 338 4.65 8.04 -19.17
N ASP A 339 4.98 9.14 -18.51
CA ASP A 339 5.55 10.33 -19.12
C ASP A 339 6.94 10.58 -18.48
N ALA A 340 7.97 10.06 -19.14
CA ALA A 340 9.35 10.20 -18.69
C ALA A 340 9.85 11.65 -18.80
N ASP A 341 9.29 12.46 -19.70
CA ASP A 341 9.69 13.86 -19.91
C ASP A 341 9.15 14.74 -18.78
N ALA A 342 7.86 14.62 -18.48
CA ALA A 342 7.26 15.29 -17.34
C ALA A 342 7.94 14.86 -16.02
N LEU A 343 8.28 13.57 -15.89
CA LEU A 343 9.01 13.07 -14.72
C LEU A 343 10.41 13.70 -14.62
N ALA A 344 11.17 13.77 -15.72
CA ALA A 344 12.49 14.39 -15.74
C ALA A 344 12.45 15.87 -15.35
N THR A 345 11.50 16.62 -15.90
CA THR A 345 11.31 18.04 -15.60
C THR A 345 11.02 18.24 -14.12
N ALA A 346 10.03 17.51 -13.57
CA ALA A 346 9.66 17.64 -12.17
C ALA A 346 10.79 17.22 -11.22
N LEU A 347 11.54 16.17 -11.55
CA LEU A 347 12.71 15.76 -10.75
C LEU A 347 13.77 16.85 -10.71
N GLY A 348 14.09 17.46 -11.85
CA GLY A 348 15.04 18.57 -11.95
C GLY A 348 14.61 19.80 -11.15
N GLU A 349 13.35 20.20 -11.26
CA GLU A 349 12.78 21.34 -10.53
C GLU A 349 12.81 21.13 -9.02
N VAL A 350 12.39 19.94 -8.54
CA VAL A 350 12.40 19.65 -7.11
C VAL A 350 13.82 19.56 -6.54
N LEU A 351 14.79 19.02 -7.30
CA LEU A 351 16.21 19.02 -6.91
C LEU A 351 16.83 20.40 -6.82
N ALA A 352 16.39 21.34 -7.68
CA ALA A 352 16.87 22.71 -7.70
C ALA A 352 16.25 23.59 -6.60
N THR A 353 15.09 23.18 -6.06
CA THR A 353 14.32 24.01 -5.12
C THR A 353 14.65 23.61 -3.67
N PRO A 354 15.31 24.47 -2.86
CA PRO A 354 15.50 24.23 -1.44
C PRO A 354 14.16 24.10 -0.72
N TYR A 355 14.12 23.27 0.31
CA TYR A 355 12.93 23.10 1.16
C TYR A 355 13.31 22.77 2.61
N ASP A 356 12.38 23.03 3.52
CA ASP A 356 12.49 22.63 4.92
C ASP A 356 11.87 21.24 5.13
N GLY A 357 12.72 20.26 5.45
CA GLY A 357 12.27 18.88 5.70
C GLY A 357 11.38 18.77 6.96
N ALA A 358 11.56 19.59 7.98
CA ALA A 358 10.69 19.59 9.16
C ALA A 358 9.28 20.09 8.81
N ALA A 359 9.19 21.12 7.98
CA ALA A 359 7.91 21.61 7.47
C ALA A 359 7.20 20.54 6.58
N VAL A 360 7.95 19.83 5.71
CA VAL A 360 7.40 18.72 4.92
C VAL A 360 6.86 17.62 5.84
N ALA A 361 7.61 17.23 6.87
CA ALA A 361 7.16 16.19 7.82
C ALA A 361 5.89 16.62 8.57
N ALA A 362 5.82 17.85 9.04
CA ALA A 362 4.66 18.39 9.74
C ALA A 362 3.41 18.44 8.83
N LEU A 363 3.56 18.91 7.58
CA LEU A 363 2.47 18.99 6.61
C LEU A 363 2.03 17.64 6.08
N GLY A 364 2.97 16.68 5.96
CA GLY A 364 2.74 15.31 5.48
C GLY A 364 2.24 14.35 6.56
N ALA A 365 2.20 14.78 7.83
CA ALA A 365 1.73 13.93 8.93
C ALA A 365 0.30 13.44 8.70
N ARG A 366 0.11 12.13 8.65
CA ARG A 366 -1.17 11.45 8.41
C ARG A 366 -1.65 10.61 9.59
N GLY A 367 -1.00 10.74 10.74
CA GLY A 367 -1.22 9.91 11.90
C GLY A 367 -0.49 8.57 11.84
N GLY A 368 -0.38 7.95 13.01
CA GLY A 368 0.26 6.65 13.18
C GLY A 368 -0.69 5.49 12.90
N TRP A 369 -0.14 4.28 13.05
CA TRP A 369 -0.92 3.05 12.93
C TRP A 369 -2.01 2.93 13.99
N ASP A 370 -1.81 3.50 15.19
CA ASP A 370 -2.83 3.51 16.25
C ASP A 370 -4.04 4.37 15.88
N GLU A 371 -3.84 5.51 15.22
CA GLU A 371 -4.93 6.34 14.72
C GLU A 371 -5.66 5.66 13.57
N SER A 372 -4.92 5.06 12.63
CA SER A 372 -5.50 4.27 11.55
C SER A 372 -6.32 3.09 12.07
N ALA A 373 -5.83 2.39 13.10
CA ALA A 373 -6.54 1.31 13.76
C ALA A 373 -7.78 1.79 14.52
N ALA A 374 -7.71 2.93 15.20
CA ALA A 374 -8.86 3.52 15.89
C ALA A 374 -10.00 3.88 14.90
N ARG A 375 -9.63 4.43 13.74
CA ARG A 375 -10.61 4.70 12.66
C ARG A 375 -11.21 3.42 12.11
N LEU A 376 -10.40 2.37 11.91
CA LEU A 376 -10.89 1.06 11.47
C LEU A 376 -11.82 0.42 12.50
N GLU A 377 -11.45 0.45 13.78
CA GLU A 377 -12.29 -0.04 14.89
C GLU A 377 -13.66 0.66 14.89
N ALA A 378 -13.70 1.98 14.73
CA ALA A 378 -14.94 2.73 14.66
C ALA A 378 -15.82 2.27 13.49
N VAL A 379 -15.23 1.89 12.34
CA VAL A 379 -16.00 1.31 11.23
C VAL A 379 -16.55 -0.07 11.59
N LEU A 380 -15.73 -0.92 12.24
CA LEU A 380 -16.15 -2.25 12.68
C LEU A 380 -17.31 -2.18 13.68
N LEU A 381 -17.23 -1.28 14.66
CA LEU A 381 -18.31 -1.04 15.63
C LEU A 381 -19.60 -0.59 14.96
N ARG A 382 -19.55 0.35 14.00
CA ARG A 382 -20.71 0.76 13.22
C ARG A 382 -21.32 -0.38 12.40
N ALA A 383 -20.48 -1.30 11.89
CA ALA A 383 -20.96 -2.48 11.17
C ALA A 383 -21.74 -3.44 12.09
N CYS A 384 -21.42 -3.47 13.39
CA CYS A 384 -22.11 -4.25 14.42
C CYS A 384 -23.38 -3.54 14.96
N GLY A 385 -23.72 -2.34 14.47
CA GLY A 385 -24.87 -1.57 14.98
C GLY A 385 -24.60 -0.81 16.28
N ALA A 386 -23.35 -0.73 16.74
CA ALA A 386 -22.99 0.09 17.90
C ALA A 386 -23.15 1.59 17.55
N PRO A 387 -23.66 2.42 18.47
CA PRO A 387 -23.77 3.85 18.23
C PRO A 387 -22.40 4.47 17.99
N ALA A 388 -22.32 5.46 17.11
CA ALA A 388 -21.09 6.17 16.73
C ALA A 388 -20.56 7.07 17.87
N SER A 389 -20.55 6.59 19.10
CA SER A 389 -20.06 7.28 20.27
C SER A 389 -18.57 6.99 20.45
N ALA A 390 -17.77 8.06 20.43
CA ALA A 390 -16.39 8.17 20.89
C ALA A 390 -15.22 8.05 19.89
N ALA A 391 -15.43 8.25 18.59
CA ALA A 391 -14.30 8.70 17.76
C ALA A 391 -14.67 10.07 17.18
N ALA A 392 -14.17 11.15 17.78
CA ALA A 392 -14.31 12.48 17.20
C ALA A 392 -13.79 12.46 15.75
N PRO A 393 -14.55 13.02 14.78
CA PRO A 393 -14.03 13.15 13.44
C PRO A 393 -12.86 14.14 13.51
N VAL A 394 -11.66 13.67 13.22
CA VAL A 394 -10.55 14.57 12.89
C VAL A 394 -10.98 15.25 11.59
N ALA A 395 -11.37 16.51 11.70
CA ALA A 395 -11.79 17.33 10.59
C ALA A 395 -10.67 17.37 9.55
N VAL A 396 -10.93 16.76 8.40
CA VAL A 396 -10.15 17.06 7.20
C VAL A 396 -10.56 18.47 6.82
N ALA A 397 -9.64 19.43 7.00
CA ALA A 397 -9.86 20.82 6.59
C ALA A 397 -10.14 20.84 5.08
N THR A 398 -11.41 20.93 4.74
CA THR A 398 -11.88 21.30 3.41
C THR A 398 -11.93 22.81 3.36
N GLU A 399 -10.80 23.48 3.18
CA GLU A 399 -10.83 24.86 2.70
C GLU A 399 -11.26 24.84 1.24
N GLY A 400 -12.51 25.28 1.04
CA GLY A 400 -13.10 25.45 -0.28
C GLY A 400 -12.37 26.50 -1.08
N VAL A 401 -11.87 26.11 -2.23
CA VAL A 401 -11.49 27.03 -3.30
C VAL A 401 -12.79 27.63 -3.84
N LYS A 402 -13.22 28.75 -3.29
CA LYS A 402 -14.19 29.63 -3.93
C LYS A 402 -13.48 30.37 -5.06
N GLY A 403 -13.63 29.87 -6.27
CA GLY A 403 -13.30 30.62 -7.47
C GLY A 403 -14.14 31.89 -7.55
N LYS A 404 -13.54 33.07 -7.41
CA LYS A 404 -14.14 34.33 -7.81
C LYS A 404 -14.11 34.42 -9.34
N ALA A 405 -15.25 34.18 -9.97
CA ALA A 405 -15.50 34.67 -11.31
C ALA A 405 -15.67 36.19 -11.24
N ALA A 406 -14.69 36.95 -11.71
CA ALA A 406 -14.83 38.36 -11.96
C ALA A 406 -15.45 38.52 -13.36
N VAL A 407 -16.75 38.78 -13.41
CA VAL A 407 -17.39 39.41 -14.58
C VAL A 407 -17.13 40.91 -14.45
N GLY A 408 -16.34 41.46 -15.33
CA GLY A 408 -16.19 42.90 -15.55
C GLY A 408 -16.74 43.25 -16.92
N ALA A 409 -17.96 43.81 -16.89
CA ALA A 409 -18.46 44.60 -18.01
C ALA A 409 -18.03 46.06 -17.80
N ASN A 410 -17.29 46.58 -18.72
CA ASN A 410 -17.53 47.86 -19.40
C ASN A 410 -16.38 48.06 -20.41
#